data_fa92d40b899e8021adb2a4fb708a62c6
#
_entry.id   fa92d40b899e8021adb2a4fb708a62c6
#
_cell.length_a   1.000
_cell.length_b   1.000
_cell.length_c   1.000
_cell.angle_alpha   90.00
_cell.angle_beta   90.00
_cell.angle_gamma   90.00
#
_symmetry.space_group_name_H-M   'P 1'
#
loop_
_entity.id
_entity.type
_entity.pdbx_description
1 polymer ?
#
loop_
_entity_poly.entity_id
_entity_poly.type
_entity_poly.pdbx_seq_one_letter_code
_entity_poly.pdbx_strand_id
1 'polypeptide(L)'
;MKYEAKAWKETEGACLRNFKEQAQIDSVNGALALRPQIEKIIDQIWEEGFDGIYFIGIGGTYASSMQVEVYMRGRSKLPVFVENAAEFLTTGNKKFTNKSVVIISSVSGNTKEMVELVDRVHEKGAKVFSFIDNPGTILTQPDKQDYLIVYPMNEQLKFYMVANYLMYKNGEFDDYDRYNKEMEANLADVLVQVEKDSDEWAYEYAKNKVAFWKEHKDLPHYFIGSGNQYGATYSYAMCYWEEQMWIRTKSISCQEFFHGMQEIIVEDTPVTLFMGEDEQRPL
;
A
#
# COMPACT_ATOMS: atom_id res chain seq x y z
N MET A 1 28.77 -7.33 4.50
CA MET A 1 28.82 -8.74 4.04
C MET A 1 28.27 -8.74 2.63
N LYS A 2 28.91 -9.40 1.66
CA LYS A 2 28.38 -9.43 0.29
C LYS A 2 27.26 -10.46 0.26
N TYR A 3 26.03 -10.01 0.01
CA TYR A 3 24.88 -10.88 -0.12
C TYR A 3 25.00 -11.77 -1.39
N GLU A 4 24.65 -13.02 -1.29
CA GLU A 4 24.52 -13.95 -2.41
C GLU A 4 23.19 -14.69 -2.29
N ALA A 5 22.30 -14.51 -3.27
CA ALA A 5 21.05 -15.27 -3.33
C ALA A 5 21.35 -16.75 -3.60
N LYS A 6 20.91 -17.62 -2.71
CA LYS A 6 21.09 -19.07 -2.80
C LYS A 6 19.72 -19.75 -2.85
N ALA A 7 19.69 -20.98 -3.40
CA ALA A 7 18.48 -21.77 -3.31
C ALA A 7 18.18 -22.10 -1.85
N TRP A 8 16.95 -21.85 -1.42
CA TRP A 8 16.52 -22.03 -0.02
C TRP A 8 16.89 -23.41 0.56
N LYS A 9 16.70 -24.46 -0.21
CA LYS A 9 17.01 -25.85 0.19
C LYS A 9 18.50 -26.15 0.36
N GLU A 10 19.35 -25.28 -0.13
CA GLU A 10 20.81 -25.46 -0.15
C GLU A 10 21.47 -24.68 0.99
N THR A 11 20.70 -23.97 1.79
CA THR A 11 21.24 -23.10 2.83
C THR A 11 20.92 -23.60 4.22
N GLU A 12 21.89 -23.47 5.12
CA GLU A 12 21.70 -23.59 6.56
C GLU A 12 21.46 -22.25 7.23
N GLY A 13 21.51 -21.17 6.47
CA GLY A 13 21.36 -19.80 6.94
C GLY A 13 20.47 -18.95 6.04
N ALA A 14 20.61 -17.65 6.17
CA ALA A 14 19.82 -16.66 5.45
C ALA A 14 19.96 -16.76 3.94
N CYS A 15 18.85 -16.68 3.23
CA CYS A 15 18.80 -16.56 1.78
C CYS A 15 17.47 -16.00 1.31
N LEU A 16 17.51 -15.14 0.30
CA LEU A 16 16.33 -14.65 -0.40
C LEU A 16 15.85 -15.66 -1.43
N ARG A 17 14.71 -16.28 -1.14
CA ARG A 17 14.10 -17.27 -2.02
C ARG A 17 13.43 -16.60 -3.21
N ASN A 18 13.80 -17.01 -4.43
CA ASN A 18 13.30 -16.45 -5.69
C ASN A 18 13.63 -14.95 -5.88
N PHE A 19 14.60 -14.42 -5.17
CA PHE A 19 15.04 -13.06 -5.34
C PHE A 19 15.66 -12.83 -6.72
N LYS A 20 15.15 -11.84 -7.43
CA LYS A 20 15.61 -11.43 -8.77
C LYS A 20 15.91 -9.95 -8.74
N GLU A 21 17.12 -9.63 -8.35
CA GLU A 21 17.59 -8.26 -8.16
C GLU A 21 17.27 -7.35 -9.34
N GLN A 22 17.67 -7.72 -10.55
CA GLN A 22 17.45 -6.88 -11.72
C GLN A 22 15.95 -6.70 -12.04
N ALA A 23 15.14 -7.75 -11.86
CA ALA A 23 13.71 -7.65 -12.08
C ALA A 23 13.03 -6.69 -11.07
N GLN A 24 13.52 -6.64 -9.83
CA GLN A 24 13.03 -5.69 -8.84
C GLN A 24 13.44 -4.26 -9.19
N ILE A 25 14.71 -4.05 -9.56
CA ILE A 25 15.20 -2.75 -10.04
C ILE A 25 14.38 -2.27 -11.24
N ASP A 26 14.19 -3.12 -12.23
CA ASP A 26 13.42 -2.80 -13.44
C ASP A 26 11.96 -2.47 -13.11
N SER A 27 11.35 -3.21 -12.19
CA SER A 27 9.97 -2.97 -11.74
C SER A 27 9.80 -1.62 -11.04
N VAL A 28 10.70 -1.27 -10.12
CA VAL A 28 10.65 0.00 -9.41
C VAL A 28 10.91 1.17 -10.34
N ASN A 29 11.96 1.09 -11.16
CA ASN A 29 12.29 2.13 -12.13
C ASN A 29 11.20 2.32 -13.18
N GLY A 30 10.55 1.22 -13.63
CA GLY A 30 9.42 1.29 -14.53
C GLY A 30 8.19 1.98 -13.88
N ALA A 31 7.95 1.75 -12.58
CA ALA A 31 6.91 2.48 -11.86
C ALA A 31 7.23 3.97 -11.71
N LEU A 32 8.46 4.34 -11.39
CA LEU A 32 8.92 5.73 -11.32
C LEU A 32 8.79 6.44 -12.67
N ALA A 33 9.06 5.74 -13.78
CA ALA A 33 8.91 6.27 -15.13
C ALA A 33 7.45 6.60 -15.50
N LEU A 34 6.44 6.17 -14.74
CA LEU A 34 5.04 6.56 -14.91
C LEU A 34 4.76 8.00 -14.44
N ARG A 35 5.66 8.63 -13.69
CA ARG A 35 5.46 9.95 -13.10
C ARG A 35 4.94 10.99 -14.10
N PRO A 36 5.53 11.18 -15.28
CA PRO A 36 5.04 12.19 -16.23
C PRO A 36 3.60 11.91 -16.71
N GLN A 37 3.21 10.64 -16.81
CA GLN A 37 1.84 10.27 -17.17
C GLN A 37 0.87 10.54 -16.02
N ILE A 38 1.28 10.25 -14.79
CA ILE A 38 0.49 10.55 -13.57
C ILE A 38 0.29 12.06 -13.45
N GLU A 39 1.38 12.84 -13.57
CA GLU A 39 1.32 14.31 -13.52
C GLU A 39 0.37 14.89 -14.56
N LYS A 40 0.45 14.41 -15.80
CA LYS A 40 -0.48 14.82 -16.86
C LYS A 40 -1.94 14.53 -16.56
N ILE A 41 -2.24 13.36 -15.99
CA ILE A 41 -3.60 12.99 -15.60
C ILE A 41 -4.08 13.89 -14.45
N ILE A 42 -3.24 14.12 -13.46
CA ILE A 42 -3.57 15.01 -12.34
C ILE A 42 -3.74 16.46 -12.82
N ASP A 43 -2.95 16.93 -13.78
CA ASP A 43 -3.15 18.27 -14.39
C ASP A 43 -4.55 18.39 -15.01
N GLN A 44 -5.01 17.38 -15.75
CA GLN A 44 -6.36 17.36 -16.31
C GLN A 44 -7.44 17.39 -15.22
N ILE A 45 -7.30 16.54 -14.19
CA ILE A 45 -8.19 16.50 -13.02
C ILE A 45 -8.22 17.87 -12.33
N TRP A 46 -7.06 18.50 -12.18
CA TRP A 46 -6.91 19.81 -11.54
C TRP A 46 -7.60 20.94 -12.32
N GLU A 47 -7.43 20.95 -13.65
CA GLU A 47 -8.05 21.93 -14.55
C GLU A 47 -9.59 21.78 -14.60
N GLU A 48 -10.10 20.56 -14.54
CA GLU A 48 -11.54 20.29 -14.49
C GLU A 48 -12.16 20.66 -13.14
N GLY A 49 -11.35 20.66 -12.11
CA GLY A 49 -11.74 20.93 -10.74
C GLY A 49 -12.46 19.76 -10.07
N PHE A 50 -12.24 19.59 -8.79
CA PHE A 50 -12.84 18.55 -7.96
C PHE A 50 -13.21 19.07 -6.59
N ASP A 51 -14.12 18.39 -5.90
CA ASP A 51 -14.54 18.70 -4.53
C ASP A 51 -14.14 17.65 -3.50
N GLY A 52 -13.61 16.53 -3.95
CA GLY A 52 -13.07 15.46 -3.10
C GLY A 52 -12.27 14.45 -3.87
N ILE A 53 -11.21 13.94 -3.25
CA ILE A 53 -10.36 12.87 -3.77
C ILE A 53 -10.57 11.65 -2.89
N TYR A 54 -10.95 10.55 -3.51
CA TYR A 54 -11.27 9.31 -2.82
C TYR A 54 -10.31 8.22 -3.25
N PHE A 55 -9.47 7.73 -2.33
CA PHE A 55 -8.73 6.48 -2.52
C PHE A 55 -9.62 5.34 -2.03
N ILE A 56 -10.11 4.53 -2.95
CA ILE A 56 -11.01 3.43 -2.62
C ILE A 56 -10.39 2.10 -3.02
N GLY A 57 -10.36 1.17 -2.08
CA GLY A 57 -9.79 -0.15 -2.29
C GLY A 57 -10.46 -1.22 -1.45
N ILE A 58 -10.02 -2.47 -1.63
CA ILE A 58 -10.43 -3.60 -0.81
C ILE A 58 -9.23 -4.53 -0.61
N GLY A 59 -9.08 -5.13 0.57
CA GLY A 59 -7.93 -5.97 0.89
C GLY A 59 -6.61 -5.17 0.87
N GLY A 60 -5.61 -5.65 0.14
CA GLY A 60 -4.29 -5.01 0.04
C GLY A 60 -4.36 -3.59 -0.51
N THR A 61 -5.22 -3.32 -1.49
CA THR A 61 -5.36 -1.98 -2.09
C THR A 61 -6.01 -0.98 -1.12
N TYR A 62 -6.89 -1.44 -0.24
CA TYR A 62 -7.40 -0.61 0.86
C TYR A 62 -6.29 -0.30 1.88
N ALA A 63 -5.43 -1.27 2.17
CA ALA A 63 -4.28 -1.06 3.05
C ALA A 63 -3.32 0.02 2.52
N SER A 64 -3.06 0.02 1.21
CA SER A 64 -2.26 1.05 0.54
C SER A 64 -2.93 2.42 0.62
N SER A 65 -4.24 2.48 0.47
CA SER A 65 -5.02 3.71 0.61
C SER A 65 -4.94 4.29 2.03
N MET A 66 -5.02 3.45 3.07
CA MET A 66 -4.87 3.88 4.48
C MET A 66 -3.52 4.54 4.75
N GLN A 67 -2.45 4.09 4.11
CA GLN A 67 -1.12 4.70 4.25
C GLN A 67 -1.10 6.12 3.66
N VAL A 68 -1.70 6.30 2.49
CA VAL A 68 -1.83 7.62 1.83
C VAL A 68 -2.68 8.57 2.66
N GLU A 69 -3.77 8.08 3.26
CA GLU A 69 -4.62 8.90 4.14
C GLU A 69 -3.81 9.54 5.26
N VAL A 70 -3.07 8.73 6.01
CA VAL A 70 -2.27 9.24 7.14
C VAL A 70 -1.18 10.20 6.65
N TYR A 71 -0.55 9.87 5.53
CA TYR A 71 0.49 10.69 4.92
C TYR A 71 -0.02 12.07 4.52
N MET A 72 -1.14 12.13 3.79
CA MET A 72 -1.72 13.39 3.32
C MET A 72 -2.39 14.20 4.43
N ARG A 73 -3.11 13.55 5.35
CA ARG A 73 -3.82 14.22 6.45
C ARG A 73 -2.94 15.13 7.30
N GLY A 74 -1.69 14.74 7.49
CA GLY A 74 -0.73 15.54 8.24
C GLY A 74 -0.03 16.63 7.43
N ARG A 75 -0.17 16.64 6.10
CA ARG A 75 0.61 17.49 5.17
C ARG A 75 -0.24 18.34 4.24
N SER A 76 -1.49 18.01 4.03
CA SER A 76 -2.34 18.62 3.02
C SER A 76 -3.68 19.09 3.57
N LYS A 77 -4.21 20.16 3.00
CA LYS A 77 -5.57 20.68 3.23
C LYS A 77 -6.56 20.15 2.19
N LEU A 78 -6.10 19.38 1.21
CA LEU A 78 -6.98 18.79 0.21
C LEU A 78 -8.02 17.87 0.86
N PRO A 79 -9.27 17.86 0.36
CA PRO A 79 -10.32 17.00 0.86
C PRO A 79 -10.10 15.54 0.37
N VAL A 80 -9.27 14.79 1.09
CA VAL A 80 -8.93 13.40 0.80
C VAL A 80 -9.70 12.47 1.71
N PHE A 81 -10.30 11.43 1.12
CA PHE A 81 -11.08 10.40 1.77
C PHE A 81 -10.52 9.03 1.41
N VAL A 82 -10.53 8.10 2.36
CA VAL A 82 -10.14 6.72 2.14
C VAL A 82 -11.28 5.81 2.56
N GLU A 83 -11.74 4.97 1.64
CA GLU A 83 -12.92 4.14 1.82
C GLU A 83 -12.63 2.68 1.44
N ASN A 84 -13.27 1.76 2.17
CA ASN A 84 -13.35 0.39 1.72
C ASN A 84 -14.42 0.26 0.63
N ALA A 85 -14.11 -0.40 -0.48
CA ALA A 85 -15.01 -0.48 -1.63
C ALA A 85 -16.37 -1.11 -1.29
N ALA A 86 -16.41 -2.21 -0.55
CA ALA A 86 -17.66 -2.87 -0.17
C ALA A 86 -18.49 -2.02 0.79
N GLU A 87 -17.85 -1.33 1.72
CA GLU A 87 -18.54 -0.43 2.65
C GLU A 87 -19.07 0.81 1.92
N PHE A 88 -18.29 1.38 1.01
CA PHE A 88 -18.73 2.51 0.19
C PHE A 88 -19.95 2.16 -0.69
N LEU A 89 -19.97 0.97 -1.28
CA LEU A 89 -21.11 0.48 -2.06
C LEU A 89 -22.37 0.29 -1.23
N THR A 90 -22.23 -0.07 0.04
CA THR A 90 -23.33 -0.34 0.97
C THR A 90 -23.86 0.92 1.62
N THR A 91 -22.98 1.71 2.20
CA THR A 91 -23.32 2.88 3.03
C THR A 91 -23.29 4.19 2.23
N GLY A 92 -22.39 4.29 1.26
CA GLY A 92 -22.10 5.51 0.51
C GLY A 92 -21.41 6.57 1.38
N ASN A 93 -21.16 7.73 0.75
CA ASN A 93 -20.64 8.90 1.42
C ASN A 93 -21.39 10.14 0.94
N LYS A 94 -22.02 10.90 1.84
CA LYS A 94 -22.80 12.12 1.47
C LYS A 94 -21.93 13.24 0.92
N LYS A 95 -20.61 13.21 1.14
CA LYS A 95 -19.66 14.17 0.55
C LYS A 95 -19.26 13.79 -0.86
N PHE A 96 -19.61 12.58 -1.29
CA PHE A 96 -19.33 12.12 -2.65
C PHE A 96 -20.32 12.73 -3.65
N THR A 97 -19.79 13.44 -4.64
CA THR A 97 -20.57 14.18 -5.63
C THR A 97 -20.15 13.80 -7.06
N ASN A 98 -20.77 14.39 -8.05
CA ASN A 98 -20.36 14.26 -9.46
C ASN A 98 -19.07 15.00 -9.82
N LYS A 99 -18.48 15.74 -8.87
CA LYS A 99 -17.15 16.36 -8.99
C LYS A 99 -16.07 15.62 -8.21
N SER A 100 -16.43 14.54 -7.56
CA SER A 100 -15.44 13.71 -6.85
C SER A 100 -14.58 12.93 -7.82
N VAL A 101 -13.34 12.68 -7.46
CA VAL A 101 -12.41 11.85 -8.23
C VAL A 101 -12.04 10.64 -7.39
N VAL A 102 -12.20 9.46 -7.95
CA VAL A 102 -11.87 8.19 -7.29
C VAL A 102 -10.57 7.64 -7.86
N ILE A 103 -9.64 7.33 -7.00
CA ILE A 103 -8.35 6.71 -7.33
C ILE A 103 -8.40 5.28 -6.84
N ILE A 104 -8.21 4.34 -7.74
CA ILE A 104 -8.25 2.91 -7.44
C ILE A 104 -7.00 2.19 -7.94
N SER A 105 -6.74 1.05 -7.32
CA SER A 105 -5.80 0.05 -7.84
C SER A 105 -6.45 -1.33 -7.81
N SER A 106 -6.10 -2.19 -8.77
CA SER A 106 -6.53 -3.57 -8.80
C SER A 106 -5.52 -4.46 -9.53
N VAL A 107 -5.00 -5.45 -8.83
CA VAL A 107 -4.07 -6.43 -9.42
C VAL A 107 -4.77 -7.29 -10.46
N SER A 108 -5.90 -7.88 -10.11
CA SER A 108 -6.67 -8.75 -11.02
C SER A 108 -7.42 -7.98 -12.11
N GLY A 109 -7.78 -6.72 -11.86
CA GLY A 109 -8.66 -5.92 -12.73
C GLY A 109 -10.08 -6.48 -12.88
N ASN A 110 -10.46 -7.48 -12.06
CA ASN A 110 -11.73 -8.20 -12.15
C ASN A 110 -12.44 -8.36 -10.80
N THR A 111 -11.92 -7.79 -9.72
CA THR A 111 -12.55 -7.84 -8.40
C THR A 111 -13.96 -7.27 -8.45
N LYS A 112 -14.95 -8.07 -8.08
CA LYS A 112 -16.37 -7.75 -8.25
C LYS A 112 -16.74 -6.40 -7.64
N GLU A 113 -16.31 -6.16 -6.40
CA GLU A 113 -16.59 -4.92 -5.67
C GLU A 113 -15.94 -3.70 -6.35
N MET A 114 -14.75 -3.88 -6.95
CA MET A 114 -14.09 -2.79 -7.68
C MET A 114 -14.77 -2.48 -9.01
N VAL A 115 -15.28 -3.49 -9.72
CA VAL A 115 -16.06 -3.30 -10.94
C VAL A 115 -17.38 -2.58 -10.63
N GLU A 116 -18.10 -3.03 -9.60
CA GLU A 116 -19.35 -2.41 -9.15
C GLU A 116 -19.13 -0.98 -8.65
N LEU A 117 -17.99 -0.73 -7.97
CA LEU A 117 -17.58 0.61 -7.52
C LEU A 117 -17.45 1.55 -8.72
N VAL A 118 -16.73 1.15 -9.77
CA VAL A 118 -16.54 1.98 -10.96
C VAL A 118 -17.88 2.31 -11.62
N ASP A 119 -18.78 1.33 -11.75
CA ASP A 119 -20.13 1.56 -12.28
C ASP A 119 -20.90 2.58 -11.42
N ARG A 120 -20.85 2.45 -10.11
CA ARG A 120 -21.49 3.37 -9.17
C ARG A 120 -20.91 4.79 -9.25
N VAL A 121 -19.59 4.92 -9.42
CA VAL A 121 -18.93 6.22 -9.60
C VAL A 121 -19.40 6.89 -10.89
N HIS A 122 -19.44 6.16 -12.00
CA HIS A 122 -19.92 6.66 -13.29
C HIS A 122 -21.42 7.00 -13.27
N GLU A 123 -22.26 6.20 -12.59
CA GLU A 123 -23.68 6.53 -12.38
C GLU A 123 -23.88 7.88 -11.66
N LYS A 124 -22.95 8.27 -10.79
CA LYS A 124 -22.96 9.57 -10.12
C LYS A 124 -22.40 10.70 -10.97
N GLY A 125 -21.79 10.40 -12.11
CA GLY A 125 -21.11 11.37 -12.97
C GLY A 125 -19.73 11.80 -12.44
N ALA A 126 -19.18 11.07 -11.48
CA ALA A 126 -17.82 11.26 -10.98
C ALA A 126 -16.81 10.51 -11.84
N LYS A 127 -15.53 10.78 -11.64
CA LYS A 127 -14.44 10.22 -12.46
C LYS A 127 -13.59 9.21 -11.71
N VAL A 128 -13.00 8.27 -12.46
CA VAL A 128 -12.10 7.24 -11.94
C VAL A 128 -10.72 7.36 -12.58
N PHE A 129 -9.68 7.37 -11.72
CA PHE A 129 -8.29 7.16 -12.11
C PHE A 129 -7.84 5.80 -11.63
N SER A 130 -7.59 4.89 -12.56
CA SER A 130 -7.32 3.48 -12.30
C SER A 130 -5.87 3.11 -12.54
N PHE A 131 -5.29 2.39 -11.59
CA PHE A 131 -4.03 1.64 -11.75
C PHE A 131 -4.37 0.15 -11.80
N ILE A 132 -4.17 -0.49 -12.94
CA ILE A 132 -4.49 -1.90 -13.17
C ILE A 132 -3.20 -2.65 -13.51
N ASP A 133 -2.94 -3.77 -12.83
CA ASP A 133 -1.70 -4.51 -13.05
C ASP A 133 -1.75 -5.34 -14.34
N ASN A 134 -2.92 -5.92 -14.65
CA ASN A 134 -3.08 -6.84 -15.77
C ASN A 134 -3.92 -6.22 -16.91
N PRO A 135 -3.41 -6.17 -18.14
CA PRO A 135 -4.17 -5.71 -19.30
C PRO A 135 -5.28 -6.70 -19.69
N GLY A 136 -6.29 -6.23 -20.42
CA GLY A 136 -7.35 -7.06 -20.97
C GLY A 136 -8.39 -7.54 -19.95
N THR A 137 -8.42 -6.93 -18.78
CA THR A 137 -9.37 -7.22 -17.70
C THR A 137 -10.63 -6.34 -17.80
N ILE A 138 -11.64 -6.60 -16.96
CA ILE A 138 -12.90 -5.83 -16.98
C ILE A 138 -12.60 -4.35 -16.71
N LEU A 139 -11.80 -4.03 -15.71
CA LEU A 139 -11.47 -2.64 -15.35
C LEU A 139 -10.57 -1.93 -16.38
N THR A 140 -10.05 -2.61 -17.40
CA THR A 140 -9.33 -1.98 -18.51
C THR A 140 -10.21 -1.70 -19.73
N GLN A 141 -11.51 -2.03 -19.69
CA GLN A 141 -12.42 -1.75 -20.78
C GLN A 141 -12.71 -0.24 -20.88
N PRO A 142 -12.95 0.30 -22.10
CA PRO A 142 -13.13 1.74 -22.29
C PRO A 142 -14.28 2.36 -21.50
N ASP A 143 -15.32 1.60 -21.20
CA ASP A 143 -16.49 2.04 -20.43
C ASP A 143 -16.28 2.02 -18.91
N LYS A 144 -15.14 1.52 -18.45
CA LYS A 144 -14.78 1.39 -17.03
C LYS A 144 -13.74 2.40 -16.55
N GLN A 145 -13.38 3.38 -17.37
CA GLN A 145 -12.27 4.27 -17.00
C GLN A 145 -12.37 5.65 -17.63
N ASP A 146 -11.98 6.66 -16.87
CA ASP A 146 -11.70 8.00 -17.38
C ASP A 146 -10.21 8.18 -17.59
N TYR A 147 -9.41 7.71 -16.62
CA TYR A 147 -7.94 7.71 -16.68
C TYR A 147 -7.41 6.35 -16.28
N LEU A 148 -6.51 5.78 -17.09
CA LEU A 148 -5.95 4.45 -16.87
C LEU A 148 -4.44 4.43 -17.00
N ILE A 149 -3.79 3.78 -16.05
CA ILE A 149 -2.41 3.32 -16.17
C ILE A 149 -2.40 1.80 -15.95
N VAL A 150 -1.86 1.07 -16.92
CA VAL A 150 -1.64 -0.37 -16.79
C VAL A 150 -0.15 -0.59 -16.52
N TYR A 151 0.17 -0.99 -15.30
CA TYR A 151 1.54 -1.30 -14.89
C TYR A 151 1.52 -2.20 -13.65
N PRO A 152 2.21 -3.36 -13.68
CA PRO A 152 2.16 -4.32 -12.58
C PRO A 152 2.95 -3.85 -11.36
N MET A 153 2.47 -4.27 -10.18
CA MET A 153 3.13 -4.06 -8.89
C MET A 153 3.33 -2.57 -8.50
N ASN A 154 4.08 -2.31 -7.44
CA ASN A 154 4.45 -0.98 -6.96
C ASN A 154 3.27 -0.04 -6.69
N GLU A 155 2.13 -0.59 -6.25
CA GLU A 155 0.90 0.16 -5.99
C GLU A 155 1.13 1.32 -5.03
N GLN A 156 1.81 1.05 -3.92
CA GLN A 156 2.10 2.06 -2.91
C GLN A 156 2.88 3.24 -3.49
N LEU A 157 3.89 2.95 -4.33
CA LEU A 157 4.68 3.99 -5.00
C LEU A 157 3.82 4.82 -5.96
N LYS A 158 2.94 4.16 -6.74
CA LYS A 158 1.99 4.84 -7.63
C LYS A 158 1.07 5.80 -6.85
N PHE A 159 0.54 5.35 -5.72
CA PHE A 159 -0.31 6.18 -4.86
C PHE A 159 0.45 7.36 -4.23
N TYR A 160 1.68 7.15 -3.77
CA TYR A 160 2.49 8.27 -3.27
C TYR A 160 2.85 9.27 -4.36
N MET A 161 3.11 8.84 -5.60
CA MET A 161 3.33 9.78 -6.72
C MET A 161 2.09 10.64 -6.98
N VAL A 162 0.89 10.06 -6.94
CA VAL A 162 -0.36 10.81 -7.04
C VAL A 162 -0.50 11.81 -5.88
N ALA A 163 -0.33 11.34 -4.64
CA ALA A 163 -0.47 12.17 -3.44
C ALA A 163 0.53 13.34 -3.44
N ASN A 164 1.79 13.07 -3.78
CA ASN A 164 2.85 14.07 -3.81
C ASN A 164 2.59 15.14 -4.87
N TYR A 165 2.14 14.75 -6.07
CA TYR A 165 1.84 15.72 -7.11
C TYR A 165 0.60 16.55 -6.80
N LEU A 166 -0.44 15.95 -6.20
CA LEU A 166 -1.60 16.70 -5.71
C LEU A 166 -1.20 17.75 -4.66
N MET A 167 -0.33 17.40 -3.70
CA MET A 167 0.19 18.34 -2.72
C MET A 167 1.07 19.41 -3.37
N TYR A 168 1.89 19.07 -4.36
CA TYR A 168 2.66 20.04 -5.13
C TYR A 168 1.75 21.04 -5.86
N LYS A 169 0.71 20.57 -6.55
CA LYS A 169 -0.28 21.43 -7.21
C LYS A 169 -1.02 22.35 -6.22
N ASN A 170 -1.19 21.90 -4.98
CA ASN A 170 -1.81 22.69 -3.92
C ASN A 170 -0.83 23.63 -3.19
N GLY A 171 0.43 23.68 -3.60
CA GLY A 171 1.48 24.51 -2.96
C GLY A 171 1.90 24.02 -1.58
N GLU A 172 1.81 22.71 -1.35
CA GLU A 172 2.10 22.04 -0.07
C GLU A 172 3.31 21.09 -0.14
N PHE A 173 4.06 21.12 -1.25
CA PHE A 173 5.26 20.31 -1.44
C PHE A 173 6.35 21.08 -2.19
N ASP A 174 7.10 21.92 -1.49
CA ASP A 174 8.08 22.85 -2.09
C ASP A 174 9.26 22.14 -2.76
N ASP A 175 9.71 21.01 -2.21
CA ASP A 175 10.87 20.25 -2.68
C ASP A 175 10.53 19.16 -3.71
N TYR A 176 9.37 19.23 -4.38
CA TYR A 176 8.85 18.18 -5.26
C TYR A 176 9.86 17.69 -6.32
N ASP A 177 10.52 18.61 -7.01
CA ASP A 177 11.47 18.26 -8.07
C ASP A 177 12.73 17.58 -7.52
N ARG A 178 13.26 18.08 -6.40
CA ARG A 178 14.42 17.48 -5.73
C ARG A 178 14.07 16.08 -5.22
N TYR A 179 12.93 15.94 -4.56
CA TYR A 179 12.45 14.66 -4.07
C TYR A 179 12.35 13.61 -5.17
N ASN A 180 11.71 13.94 -6.29
CA ASN A 180 11.57 12.97 -7.38
C ASN A 180 12.90 12.61 -8.03
N LYS A 181 13.81 13.58 -8.18
CA LYS A 181 15.15 13.32 -8.70
C LYS A 181 15.93 12.35 -7.81
N GLU A 182 15.83 12.48 -6.50
CA GLU A 182 16.45 11.57 -5.53
C GLU A 182 15.79 10.19 -5.55
N MET A 183 14.46 10.12 -5.64
CA MET A 183 13.72 8.86 -5.77
C MET A 183 14.08 8.11 -7.04
N GLU A 184 14.09 8.77 -8.18
CA GLU A 184 14.46 8.19 -9.47
C GLU A 184 15.92 7.71 -9.52
N ALA A 185 16.81 8.37 -8.80
CA ALA A 185 18.22 8.00 -8.78
C ALA A 185 18.56 6.86 -7.83
N ASN A 186 17.78 6.64 -6.76
CA ASN A 186 18.23 5.81 -5.66
C ASN A 186 17.22 4.74 -5.19
N LEU A 187 15.91 4.93 -5.37
CA LEU A 187 14.90 4.11 -4.68
C LEU A 187 15.06 2.62 -4.98
N ALA A 188 15.27 2.25 -6.25
CA ALA A 188 15.36 0.85 -6.65
C ALA A 188 16.54 0.15 -5.98
N ASP A 189 17.71 0.78 -5.99
CA ASP A 189 18.92 0.22 -5.38
C ASP A 189 18.80 0.16 -3.86
N VAL A 190 18.21 1.18 -3.23
CA VAL A 190 17.98 1.20 -1.78
C VAL A 190 17.04 0.07 -1.36
N LEU A 191 15.94 -0.15 -2.07
CA LEU A 191 15.01 -1.23 -1.75
C LEU A 191 15.67 -2.62 -1.88
N VAL A 192 16.44 -2.83 -2.94
CA VAL A 192 17.23 -4.05 -3.11
C VAL A 192 18.24 -4.23 -1.98
N GLN A 193 18.92 -3.16 -1.57
CA GLN A 193 19.90 -3.22 -0.49
C GLN A 193 19.23 -3.54 0.85
N VAL A 194 18.10 -2.93 1.15
CA VAL A 194 17.32 -3.22 2.38
C VAL A 194 16.92 -4.69 2.43
N GLU A 195 16.48 -5.25 1.31
CA GLU A 195 16.10 -6.66 1.23
C GLU A 195 17.29 -7.59 1.50
N LYS A 196 18.44 -7.28 0.89
CA LYS A 196 19.69 -8.01 1.11
C LYS A 196 20.19 -7.93 2.56
N ASP A 197 20.15 -6.75 3.14
CA ASP A 197 20.64 -6.51 4.50
C ASP A 197 19.73 -7.17 5.56
N SER A 198 18.45 -7.33 5.23
CA SER A 198 17.46 -7.93 6.13
C SER A 198 17.41 -9.46 6.07
N ASP A 199 18.03 -10.11 5.08
CA ASP A 199 17.84 -11.53 4.78
C ASP A 199 18.19 -12.46 5.97
N GLU A 200 19.36 -12.27 6.57
CA GLU A 200 19.81 -13.10 7.69
C GLU A 200 18.89 -12.95 8.91
N TRP A 201 18.54 -11.71 9.23
CA TRP A 201 17.61 -11.43 10.32
C TRP A 201 16.23 -12.03 10.06
N ALA A 202 15.70 -11.86 8.84
CA ALA A 202 14.39 -12.38 8.45
C ALA A 202 14.34 -13.92 8.51
N TYR A 203 15.43 -14.57 8.10
CA TYR A 203 15.56 -16.02 8.20
C TYR A 203 15.51 -16.51 9.66
N GLU A 204 16.33 -15.95 10.55
CA GLU A 204 16.36 -16.34 11.96
C GLU A 204 15.02 -16.00 12.67
N TYR A 205 14.44 -14.86 12.35
CA TYR A 205 13.10 -14.50 12.84
C TYR A 205 12.06 -15.55 12.41
N ALA A 206 12.00 -15.89 11.12
CA ALA A 206 11.04 -16.88 10.61
C ALA A 206 11.26 -18.26 11.22
N LYS A 207 12.50 -18.71 11.36
CA LYS A 207 12.85 -19.98 11.99
C LYS A 207 12.36 -20.07 13.44
N ASN A 208 12.58 -19.03 14.22
CA ASN A 208 12.12 -18.95 15.61
C ASN A 208 10.60 -18.93 15.69
N LYS A 209 9.92 -18.20 14.80
CA LYS A 209 8.46 -18.14 14.73
C LYS A 209 7.84 -19.49 14.33
N VAL A 210 8.42 -20.19 13.37
CA VAL A 210 7.95 -21.55 12.98
C VAL A 210 8.06 -22.53 14.15
N ALA A 211 9.15 -22.49 14.92
CA ALA A 211 9.30 -23.31 16.11
C ALA A 211 8.18 -22.98 17.16
N PHE A 212 7.98 -21.70 17.44
CA PHE A 212 6.94 -21.23 18.36
C PHE A 212 5.54 -21.70 17.93
N TRP A 213 5.17 -21.56 16.64
CA TRP A 213 3.84 -21.99 16.18
C TRP A 213 3.61 -23.48 16.21
N LYS A 214 4.64 -24.29 16.08
CA LYS A 214 4.48 -25.75 16.26
C LYS A 214 4.00 -26.12 17.65
N GLU A 215 4.38 -25.31 18.65
CA GLU A 215 4.03 -25.50 20.06
C GLU A 215 2.73 -24.78 20.43
N HIS A 216 2.43 -23.63 19.79
CA HIS A 216 1.34 -22.72 20.17
C HIS A 216 0.37 -22.43 19.01
N LYS A 217 -0.10 -23.45 18.31
CA LYS A 217 -0.92 -23.32 17.08
C LYS A 217 -2.21 -22.50 17.23
N ASP A 218 -2.75 -22.42 18.45
CA ASP A 218 -4.01 -21.74 18.72
C ASP A 218 -3.84 -20.28 19.14
N LEU A 219 -2.63 -19.83 19.41
CA LEU A 219 -2.36 -18.44 19.75
C LEU A 219 -2.30 -17.58 18.48
N PRO A 220 -3.10 -16.51 18.41
CA PRO A 220 -2.98 -15.54 17.31
C PRO A 220 -1.68 -14.74 17.45
N HIS A 221 -1.06 -14.38 16.31
CA HIS A 221 0.03 -13.43 16.26
C HIS A 221 -0.52 -12.00 16.16
N TYR A 222 -0.09 -11.12 17.03
CA TYR A 222 -0.52 -9.73 17.05
C TYR A 222 0.47 -8.84 16.33
N PHE A 223 -0.05 -8.03 15.39
CA PHE A 223 0.72 -7.05 14.64
C PHE A 223 0.26 -5.65 15.02
N ILE A 224 1.19 -4.84 15.50
CA ILE A 224 0.91 -3.49 15.99
C ILE A 224 1.65 -2.50 15.09
N GLY A 225 0.93 -1.54 14.51
CA GLY A 225 1.51 -0.52 13.65
C GLY A 225 0.98 0.86 13.95
N SER A 226 1.72 1.89 13.60
CA SER A 226 1.33 3.27 13.85
C SER A 226 1.51 4.15 12.60
N GLY A 227 0.63 5.13 12.42
CA GLY A 227 0.69 6.04 11.29
C GLY A 227 0.61 5.31 9.95
N ASN A 228 1.52 5.64 9.04
CA ASN A 228 1.63 4.99 7.72
C ASN A 228 1.83 3.48 7.86
N GLN A 229 2.55 3.05 8.89
CA GLN A 229 2.85 1.63 9.11
C GLN A 229 1.61 0.82 9.50
N TYR A 230 0.53 1.43 9.98
CA TYR A 230 -0.67 0.65 10.29
C TYR A 230 -1.30 0.01 9.04
N GLY A 231 -1.38 0.72 7.92
CA GLY A 231 -1.84 0.13 6.66
C GLY A 231 -0.96 -1.03 6.20
N ALA A 232 0.38 -0.87 6.27
CA ALA A 232 1.33 -1.94 5.97
C ALA A 232 1.15 -3.14 6.93
N THR A 233 0.98 -2.88 8.23
CA THR A 233 0.75 -3.89 9.27
C THR A 233 -0.53 -4.69 9.00
N TYR A 234 -1.61 -4.01 8.64
CA TYR A 234 -2.88 -4.63 8.27
C TYR A 234 -2.71 -5.57 7.06
N SER A 235 -2.08 -5.08 6.00
CA SER A 235 -1.80 -5.89 4.82
C SER A 235 -0.90 -7.09 5.12
N TYR A 236 0.15 -6.88 5.91
CA TYR A 236 1.08 -7.95 6.26
C TYR A 236 0.41 -9.06 7.06
N ALA A 237 -0.41 -8.70 8.04
CA ALA A 237 -1.19 -9.65 8.83
C ALA A 237 -2.15 -10.47 7.95
N MET A 238 -2.99 -9.78 7.17
CA MET A 238 -4.06 -10.42 6.40
C MET A 238 -3.54 -11.08 5.12
N CYS A 239 -2.82 -10.34 4.27
CA CYS A 239 -2.48 -10.83 2.94
C CYS A 239 -1.29 -11.80 2.93
N TYR A 240 -0.39 -11.72 3.91
CA TYR A 240 0.77 -12.61 3.97
C TYR A 240 0.57 -13.73 5.00
N TRP A 241 0.19 -13.41 6.22
CA TRP A 241 0.12 -14.42 7.27
C TRP A 241 -1.17 -15.25 7.24
N GLU A 242 -2.32 -14.61 7.13
CA GLU A 242 -3.59 -15.34 7.09
C GLU A 242 -3.81 -15.99 5.73
N GLU A 243 -3.68 -15.24 4.64
CA GLU A 243 -4.01 -15.71 3.31
C GLU A 243 -2.99 -16.73 2.75
N GLN A 244 -1.69 -16.47 2.94
CA GLN A 244 -0.64 -17.33 2.37
C GLN A 244 -0.17 -18.42 3.35
N MET A 245 -0.09 -18.13 4.64
CA MET A 245 0.45 -19.06 5.63
C MET A 245 -0.61 -19.72 6.51
N TRP A 246 -1.87 -19.27 6.44
CA TRP A 246 -3.00 -19.74 7.22
C TRP A 246 -2.79 -19.65 8.74
N ILE A 247 -2.10 -18.63 9.16
CA ILE A 247 -1.80 -18.35 10.56
C ILE A 247 -2.78 -17.29 11.06
N ARG A 248 -3.39 -17.54 12.21
CA ARG A 248 -4.30 -16.59 12.83
C ARG A 248 -3.55 -15.36 13.29
N THR A 249 -4.04 -14.19 12.90
CA THR A 249 -3.46 -12.92 13.28
C THR A 249 -4.49 -11.93 13.79
N LYS A 250 -4.01 -10.84 14.34
CA LYS A 250 -4.78 -9.63 14.56
C LYS A 250 -3.88 -8.42 14.38
N SER A 251 -4.22 -7.54 13.45
CA SER A 251 -3.59 -6.23 13.34
C SER A 251 -4.36 -5.18 14.15
N ILE A 252 -3.65 -4.24 14.74
CA ILE A 252 -4.22 -3.11 15.49
C ILE A 252 -3.32 -1.89 15.38
N SER A 253 -3.91 -0.70 15.40
CA SER A 253 -3.13 0.52 15.52
C SER A 253 -2.49 0.61 16.92
N CYS A 254 -1.29 1.17 16.96
CA CYS A 254 -0.56 1.34 18.22
C CYS A 254 -1.38 2.13 19.26
N GLN A 255 -2.12 3.13 18.81
CA GLN A 255 -2.96 3.95 19.68
C GLN A 255 -4.06 3.13 20.34
N GLU A 256 -4.78 2.31 19.57
CA GLU A 256 -5.84 1.44 20.09
C GLU A 256 -5.30 0.25 20.90
N PHE A 257 -4.08 -0.19 20.63
CA PHE A 257 -3.43 -1.25 21.40
C PHE A 257 -3.43 -0.93 22.90
N PHE A 258 -3.06 0.31 23.25
CA PHE A 258 -2.99 0.77 24.65
C PHE A 258 -4.37 1.06 25.30
N HIS A 259 -5.47 0.88 24.57
CA HIS A 259 -6.82 1.09 25.07
C HIS A 259 -7.64 -0.19 25.26
N GLY A 260 -6.97 -1.34 25.32
CA GLY A 260 -7.65 -2.60 25.60
C GLY A 260 -6.85 -3.84 25.27
N MET A 261 -6.24 -3.89 24.08
CA MET A 261 -5.56 -5.11 23.64
C MET A 261 -4.35 -5.48 24.51
N GLN A 262 -3.66 -4.50 25.08
CA GLN A 262 -2.55 -4.73 26.00
C GLN A 262 -2.90 -5.66 27.17
N GLU A 263 -4.17 -5.69 27.61
CA GLU A 263 -4.61 -6.47 28.75
C GLU A 263 -4.55 -7.99 28.49
N ILE A 264 -4.56 -8.41 27.23
CA ILE A 264 -4.50 -9.83 26.85
C ILE A 264 -3.08 -10.28 26.46
N ILE A 265 -2.10 -9.40 26.53
CA ILE A 265 -0.71 -9.72 26.21
C ILE A 265 -0.01 -10.26 27.47
N VAL A 266 0.41 -11.49 27.37
CA VAL A 266 1.19 -12.19 28.40
C VAL A 266 2.56 -12.59 27.86
N GLU A 267 3.43 -13.14 28.69
CA GLU A 267 4.83 -13.44 28.35
C GLU A 267 4.98 -14.24 27.03
N ASP A 268 4.08 -15.21 26.80
CA ASP A 268 4.13 -16.08 25.62
C ASP A 268 3.34 -15.52 24.41
N THR A 269 2.76 -14.34 24.50
CA THR A 269 1.96 -13.78 23.40
C THR A 269 2.87 -13.30 22.27
N PRO A 270 2.73 -13.83 21.04
CA PRO A 270 3.56 -13.40 19.93
C PRO A 270 3.10 -12.03 19.41
N VAL A 271 3.97 -11.05 19.52
CA VAL A 271 3.72 -9.67 19.09
C VAL A 271 4.83 -9.21 18.16
N THR A 272 4.45 -8.53 17.07
CA THR A 272 5.38 -7.81 16.20
C THR A 272 4.94 -6.36 16.09
N LEU A 273 5.87 -5.44 16.38
CA LEU A 273 5.66 -4.01 16.31
C LEU A 273 6.32 -3.45 15.04
N PHE A 274 5.52 -2.76 14.23
CA PHE A 274 5.98 -1.98 13.08
C PHE A 274 6.22 -0.54 13.54
N MET A 275 7.49 -0.19 13.69
CA MET A 275 7.90 1.15 14.12
C MET A 275 7.68 2.15 12.98
N GLY A 276 6.96 3.21 13.25
CA GLY A 276 6.81 4.32 12.32
C GLY A 276 7.95 5.32 12.51
N GLU A 277 8.68 5.59 11.45
CA GLU A 277 9.79 6.56 11.44
C GLU A 277 9.39 7.82 10.66
N ASP A 278 8.30 8.45 11.03
CA ASP A 278 7.91 9.73 10.47
C ASP A 278 8.21 10.89 11.42
N GLU A 279 8.40 12.09 10.85
CA GLU A 279 8.80 13.31 11.59
C GLU A 279 7.81 13.71 12.70
N GLN A 280 6.59 13.19 12.67
CA GLN A 280 5.52 13.54 13.59
C GLN A 280 5.42 12.57 14.77
N ARG A 281 6.24 11.51 14.79
CA ARG A 281 6.20 10.46 15.81
C ARG A 281 7.55 10.31 16.46
N PRO A 282 7.71 10.70 17.70
CA PRO A 282 8.89 10.33 18.46
C PRO A 282 8.92 8.81 18.65
N LEU A 283 10.11 8.23 18.52
CA LEU A 283 10.37 6.82 18.80
C LEU A 283 10.25 6.54 20.31
#